data_68e05db99f8cc23548a7d0695d51f039
#
_entry.id   68e05db99f8cc23548a7d0695d51f039
#
_cell.length_a   1.000
_cell.length_b   1.000
_cell.length_c   1.000
_cell.angle_alpha   90.00
_cell.angle_beta   90.00
_cell.angle_gamma   90.00
#
_symmetry.space_group_name_H-M   'P 1'
#
loop_
_entity.id
_entity.type
_entity.pdbx_description
1 polymer ?
#
loop_
_entity_poly.entity_id
_entity_poly.type
_entity_poly.pdbx_seq_one_letter_code
_entity_poly.pdbx_strand_id
1 'polypeptide(L)'
;DRRLNQPLVKTGEREIPLSDELALEILDYINNYRNKYTKKKKHDFLFVTHSSCKTVGEPLSVSAYEKIISTIKKSSPELKNLSGHKLRHSWNYFYSSEIDDSNLDISRKSGLRCYLMGSSKSVKTSKNYKVKHKT
;
A
#
# COMPACT_ATOMS: atom_id res chain seq x y z
N ASP A 1 12.75 12.11 5.98
CA ASP A 1 13.11 10.69 6.09
C ASP A 1 14.63 10.57 6.01
N ARG A 2 15.26 10.01 7.06
CA ARG A 2 16.73 9.92 7.20
C ARG A 2 17.29 8.58 6.74
N ARG A 3 16.50 7.72 6.11
CA ARG A 3 16.98 6.42 5.62
C ARG A 3 17.95 6.60 4.45
N LEU A 4 19.06 5.86 4.48
CA LEU A 4 20.10 5.90 3.43
C LEU A 4 19.56 5.45 2.06
N ASN A 5 18.65 4.48 2.03
CA ASN A 5 18.03 3.94 0.83
C ASN A 5 16.52 4.14 0.90
N GLN A 6 16.07 5.35 0.68
CA GLN A 6 14.63 5.64 0.63
C GLN A 6 14.04 5.09 -0.67
N PRO A 7 12.86 4.43 -0.60
CA PRO A 7 12.15 4.08 -1.82
C PRO A 7 11.72 5.36 -2.52
N LEU A 8 12.16 5.55 -3.76
CA LEU A 8 11.69 6.64 -4.60
C LEU A 8 10.25 6.37 -5.01
N VAL A 9 9.33 7.12 -4.42
CA VAL A 9 7.91 7.02 -4.76
C VAL A 9 7.67 7.78 -6.07
N LYS A 10 7.45 7.03 -7.16
CA LYS A 10 7.14 7.59 -8.48
C LYS A 10 5.66 7.91 -8.70
N THR A 11 4.82 7.57 -7.73
CA THR A 11 3.37 7.72 -7.82
C THR A 11 2.89 8.87 -6.93
N GLY A 12 1.83 9.57 -7.37
CA GLY A 12 1.20 10.62 -6.58
C GLY A 12 0.52 10.09 -5.31
N GLU A 13 0.33 10.98 -4.36
CA GLU A 13 -0.47 10.72 -3.17
C GLU A 13 -1.91 10.39 -3.56
N ARG A 14 -2.50 9.38 -2.94
CA ARG A 14 -3.85 8.92 -3.22
C ARG A 14 -4.46 8.15 -2.06
N GLU A 15 -5.76 8.14 -2.00
CA GLU A 15 -6.53 7.27 -1.11
C GLU A 15 -6.76 5.92 -1.80
N ILE A 16 -6.52 4.82 -1.10
CA ILE A 16 -6.74 3.46 -1.58
C ILE A 16 -7.85 2.85 -0.74
N PRO A 17 -8.93 2.34 -1.35
CA PRO A 17 -9.98 1.66 -0.59
C PRO A 17 -9.43 0.37 0.04
N LEU A 18 -9.82 0.13 1.27
CA LEU A 18 -9.53 -1.10 2.01
C LEU A 18 -10.83 -1.83 2.31
N SER A 19 -10.79 -3.16 2.38
CA SER A 19 -11.88 -3.92 2.96
C SER A 19 -11.98 -3.66 4.47
N ASP A 20 -13.18 -3.79 5.03
CA ASP A 20 -13.39 -3.59 6.48
C ASP A 20 -12.51 -4.54 7.31
N GLU A 21 -12.38 -5.78 6.87
CA GLU A 21 -11.52 -6.80 7.50
C GLU A 21 -10.05 -6.33 7.55
N LEU A 22 -9.50 -5.91 6.42
CA LEU A 22 -8.11 -5.40 6.36
C LEU A 22 -7.94 -4.12 7.18
N ALA A 23 -8.94 -3.25 7.20
CA ALA A 23 -8.92 -2.04 8.01
C ALA A 23 -8.86 -2.37 9.50
N LEU A 24 -9.62 -3.36 9.98
CA LEU A 24 -9.58 -3.83 11.36
C LEU A 24 -8.22 -4.45 11.73
N GLU A 25 -7.64 -5.26 10.85
CA GLU A 25 -6.29 -5.82 11.06
C GLU A 25 -5.22 -4.72 11.16
N ILE A 26 -5.30 -3.70 10.29
CA ILE A 26 -4.39 -2.56 10.35
C ILE A 26 -4.55 -1.77 11.65
N LEU A 27 -5.77 -1.55 12.12
CA LEU A 27 -6.04 -0.87 13.40
C LEU A 27 -5.50 -1.68 14.58
N ASP A 28 -5.70 -3.00 14.57
CA ASP A 28 -5.12 -3.88 15.59
C ASP A 28 -3.59 -3.81 15.58
N TYR A 29 -2.97 -3.88 14.41
CA TYR A 29 -1.53 -3.70 14.26
C TYR A 29 -1.03 -2.36 14.82
N ILE A 30 -1.71 -1.26 14.51
CA ILE A 30 -1.34 0.07 15.00
C ILE A 30 -1.41 0.12 16.52
N ASN A 31 -2.51 -0.32 17.11
CA ASN A 31 -2.78 -0.17 18.53
C ASN A 31 -1.95 -1.13 19.39
N ASN A 32 -1.85 -2.38 18.98
CA ASN A 32 -1.27 -3.45 19.80
C ASN A 32 0.21 -3.73 19.49
N TYR A 33 0.72 -3.32 18.32
CA TYR A 33 2.09 -3.58 17.92
C TYR A 33 2.86 -2.30 17.61
N ARG A 34 2.51 -1.57 16.54
CA ARG A 34 3.26 -0.41 16.08
C ARG A 34 3.54 0.59 17.20
N ASN A 35 2.53 0.97 17.96
CA ASN A 35 2.65 1.98 19.00
C ASN A 35 3.62 1.60 20.12
N LYS A 36 3.84 0.30 20.37
CA LYS A 36 4.83 -0.17 21.35
C LYS A 36 6.27 0.19 20.94
N TYR A 37 6.55 0.14 19.65
CA TYR A 37 7.90 0.35 19.09
C TYR A 37 8.17 1.81 18.73
N THR A 38 7.14 2.59 18.42
CA THR A 38 7.28 3.97 17.95
C THR A 38 7.21 5.04 19.04
N LYS A 39 7.08 4.68 20.31
CA LYS A 39 6.90 5.62 21.45
C LYS A 39 7.87 6.80 21.48
N LYS A 40 9.10 6.61 20.97
CA LYS A 40 10.17 7.63 20.93
C LYS A 40 10.47 8.12 19.50
N LYS A 41 9.70 7.67 18.50
CA LYS A 41 9.95 7.96 17.09
C LYS A 41 8.82 8.80 16.52
N LYS A 42 9.17 9.90 15.85
CA LYS A 42 8.19 10.82 15.24
C LYS A 42 8.14 10.60 13.73
N HIS A 43 7.26 9.72 13.29
CA HIS A 43 6.94 9.53 11.87
C HIS A 43 5.59 8.83 11.72
N ASP A 44 4.95 8.98 10.56
CA ASP A 44 3.61 8.46 10.25
C ASP A 44 3.64 7.19 9.37
N PHE A 45 4.81 6.58 9.17
CA PHE A 45 4.90 5.33 8.43
C PHE A 45 4.17 4.21 9.17
N LEU A 46 3.32 3.47 8.44
CA LEU A 46 2.52 2.38 9.00
C LEU A 46 3.41 1.24 9.49
N PHE A 47 4.22 0.67 8.61
CA PHE A 47 5.06 -0.48 8.94
C PHE A 47 6.40 -0.08 9.50
N VAL A 48 6.78 -0.69 10.62
CA VAL A 48 8.00 -0.36 11.36
C VAL A 48 8.81 -1.61 11.69
N THR A 49 10.08 -1.41 11.99
CA THR A 49 10.99 -2.48 12.41
C THR A 49 10.66 -2.90 13.84
N HIS A 50 10.41 -4.20 14.06
CA HIS A 50 10.11 -4.78 15.38
C HIS A 50 11.34 -5.42 16.04
N SER A 51 12.38 -5.74 15.27
CA SER A 51 13.59 -6.38 15.80
C SER A 51 14.27 -5.51 16.85
N SER A 52 14.76 -6.15 17.93
CA SER A 52 15.50 -5.48 19.00
C SER A 52 16.89 -5.07 18.52
N CYS A 53 16.98 -4.04 17.69
CA CYS A 53 18.18 -3.49 17.13
C CYS A 53 18.15 -1.95 17.15
N LYS A 54 19.22 -1.30 16.72
CA LYS A 54 19.31 0.18 16.69
C LYS A 54 18.20 0.85 15.87
N THR A 55 17.60 0.12 14.93
CA THR A 55 16.54 0.62 14.03
C THR A 55 15.12 0.23 14.49
N VAL A 56 14.96 -0.30 15.70
CA VAL A 56 13.61 -0.61 16.25
C VAL A 56 12.72 0.63 16.22
N GLY A 57 11.50 0.47 15.74
CA GLY A 57 10.54 1.55 15.59
C GLY A 57 10.79 2.51 14.41
N GLU A 58 11.89 2.34 13.66
CA GLU A 58 12.08 3.08 12.40
C GLU A 58 11.19 2.51 11.29
N PRO A 59 10.88 3.29 10.26
CA PRO A 59 10.14 2.82 9.10
C PRO A 59 10.75 1.55 8.50
N LEU A 60 9.91 0.63 8.05
CA LEU A 60 10.36 -0.62 7.43
C LEU A 60 11.27 -0.32 6.22
N SER A 61 12.45 -0.93 6.19
CA SER A 61 13.40 -0.77 5.09
C SER A 61 13.01 -1.61 3.88
N VAL A 62 13.53 -1.26 2.70
CA VAL A 62 13.34 -2.04 1.46
C VAL A 62 13.85 -3.46 1.65
N SER A 63 15.03 -3.65 2.25
CA SER A 63 15.59 -4.98 2.49
C SER A 63 14.76 -5.81 3.48
N ALA A 64 14.13 -5.19 4.48
CA ALA A 64 13.19 -5.89 5.37
C ALA A 64 11.92 -6.30 4.63
N TYR A 65 11.39 -5.45 3.77
CA TYR A 65 10.27 -5.80 2.89
C TYR A 65 10.62 -6.97 1.96
N GLU A 66 11.78 -6.96 1.33
CA GLU A 66 12.25 -8.06 0.48
C GLU A 66 12.38 -9.38 1.24
N LYS A 67 12.83 -9.34 2.50
CA LYS A 67 12.86 -10.53 3.38
C LYS A 67 11.46 -11.06 3.65
N ILE A 68 10.47 -10.20 3.91
CA ILE A 68 9.07 -10.59 4.10
C ILE A 68 8.57 -11.31 2.85
N ILE A 69 8.73 -10.71 1.67
CA ILE A 69 8.34 -11.34 0.40
C ILE A 69 9.05 -12.67 0.20
N SER A 70 10.34 -12.75 0.50
CA SER A 70 11.11 -14.01 0.41
C SER A 70 10.58 -15.09 1.34
N THR A 71 10.18 -14.74 2.55
CA THR A 71 9.58 -15.67 3.51
C THR A 71 8.23 -16.19 3.01
N ILE A 72 7.37 -15.30 2.50
CA ILE A 72 6.08 -15.68 1.92
C ILE A 72 6.27 -16.62 0.72
N LYS A 73 7.25 -16.35 -0.14
CA LYS A 73 7.56 -17.24 -1.29
C LYS A 73 7.92 -18.66 -0.88
N LYS A 74 8.54 -18.83 0.29
CA LYS A 74 8.95 -20.15 0.81
C LYS A 74 7.81 -20.90 1.49
N SER A 75 6.71 -20.23 1.84
CA SER A 75 5.58 -20.85 2.55
C SER A 75 4.72 -21.74 1.64
N SER A 76 4.72 -21.49 0.31
CA SER A 76 3.99 -22.31 -0.65
C SER A 76 4.68 -22.34 -2.01
N PRO A 77 4.74 -23.50 -2.70
CA PRO A 77 5.28 -23.64 -4.05
C PRO A 77 4.58 -22.72 -5.08
N GLU A 78 3.29 -22.45 -4.88
CA GLU A 78 2.48 -21.59 -5.75
C GLU A 78 2.96 -20.15 -5.72
N LEU A 79 3.51 -19.71 -4.57
CA LEU A 79 4.00 -18.34 -4.35
C LEU A 79 5.47 -18.15 -4.76
N LYS A 80 6.14 -19.17 -5.29
CA LYS A 80 7.57 -19.09 -5.68
C LYS A 80 7.94 -17.89 -6.56
N ASN A 81 7.00 -17.44 -7.37
CA ASN A 81 7.17 -16.30 -8.28
C ASN A 81 6.59 -14.98 -7.76
N LEU A 82 6.18 -14.92 -6.48
CA LEU A 82 5.61 -13.72 -5.88
C LEU A 82 6.64 -12.57 -5.92
N SER A 83 6.18 -11.37 -6.22
CA SER A 83 6.97 -10.14 -6.11
C SER A 83 6.02 -8.96 -5.89
N GLY A 84 6.54 -7.86 -5.36
CA GLY A 84 5.74 -6.62 -5.21
C GLY A 84 5.13 -6.15 -6.53
N HIS A 85 5.87 -6.33 -7.64
CA HIS A 85 5.37 -6.00 -8.98
C HIS A 85 4.19 -6.89 -9.40
N LYS A 86 4.26 -8.19 -9.14
CA LYS A 86 3.14 -9.13 -9.42
C LYS A 86 1.93 -8.84 -8.54
N LEU A 87 2.13 -8.54 -7.25
CA LEU A 87 1.04 -8.10 -6.37
C LEU A 87 0.36 -6.86 -6.93
N ARG A 88 1.13 -5.87 -7.38
CA ARG A 88 0.59 -4.67 -8.02
C ARG A 88 -0.19 -5.02 -9.29
N HIS A 89 0.29 -5.92 -10.13
CA HIS A 89 -0.42 -6.36 -11.34
C HIS A 89 -1.75 -7.04 -11.01
N SER A 90 -1.76 -7.96 -10.03
CA SER A 90 -2.97 -8.64 -9.59
C SER A 90 -4.00 -7.65 -9.04
N TRP A 91 -3.56 -6.70 -8.23
CA TRP A 91 -4.41 -5.64 -7.72
C TRP A 91 -4.99 -4.77 -8.85
N ASN A 92 -4.16 -4.38 -9.81
CA ASN A 92 -4.58 -3.61 -10.98
C ASN A 92 -5.63 -4.37 -11.80
N TYR A 93 -5.43 -5.66 -12.01
CA TYR A 93 -6.36 -6.51 -12.75
C TYR A 93 -7.71 -6.58 -12.04
N PHE A 94 -7.70 -6.87 -10.74
CA PHE A 94 -8.91 -6.95 -9.91
C PHE A 94 -9.71 -5.64 -9.97
N TYR A 95 -9.08 -4.52 -9.67
CA TYR A 95 -9.77 -3.23 -9.68
C TYR A 95 -10.21 -2.78 -11.09
N SER A 96 -9.48 -3.17 -12.12
CA SER A 96 -9.92 -2.88 -13.50
C SER A 96 -11.20 -3.65 -13.83
N SER A 97 -11.33 -4.89 -13.40
CA SER A 97 -12.56 -5.67 -13.56
C SER A 97 -13.74 -5.02 -12.82
N GLU A 98 -13.55 -4.67 -11.56
CA GLU A 98 -14.58 -3.97 -10.76
C GLU A 98 -15.03 -2.63 -11.40
N ILE A 99 -14.07 -1.87 -11.94
CA ILE A 99 -14.36 -0.61 -12.62
C ILE A 99 -15.12 -0.87 -13.93
N ASP A 100 -14.77 -1.94 -14.67
CA ASP A 100 -15.43 -2.28 -15.93
C ASP A 100 -16.90 -2.70 -15.72
N ASP A 101 -17.17 -3.41 -14.63
CA ASP A 101 -18.52 -3.84 -14.24
C ASP A 101 -19.38 -2.69 -13.68
N SER A 102 -18.75 -1.55 -13.38
CA SER A 102 -19.48 -0.37 -12.90
C SER A 102 -20.27 0.35 -14.00
N ASN A 103 -21.34 1.07 -13.62
CA ASN A 103 -22.16 1.87 -14.53
C ASN A 103 -21.54 3.25 -14.86
N LEU A 104 -20.23 3.41 -14.75
CA LEU A 104 -19.53 4.64 -15.05
C LEU A 104 -19.25 4.78 -16.55
N ASP A 105 -19.21 6.02 -17.05
CA ASP A 105 -18.77 6.30 -18.42
C ASP A 105 -17.28 6.00 -18.63
N ILE A 106 -16.86 5.83 -19.89
CA ILE A 106 -15.48 5.44 -20.26
C ILE A 106 -14.43 6.43 -19.72
N SER A 107 -14.74 7.73 -19.74
CA SER A 107 -13.81 8.75 -19.27
C SER A 107 -13.57 8.64 -17.75
N ARG A 108 -14.65 8.44 -16.98
CA ARG A 108 -14.57 8.22 -15.53
C ARG A 108 -13.85 6.93 -15.17
N LYS A 109 -14.14 5.84 -15.89
CA LYS A 109 -13.42 4.55 -15.73
C LYS A 109 -11.92 4.73 -15.93
N SER A 110 -11.52 5.41 -17.01
CA SER A 110 -10.12 5.70 -17.28
C SER A 110 -9.47 6.58 -16.20
N GLY A 111 -10.15 7.63 -15.77
CA GLY A 111 -9.68 8.51 -14.70
C GLY A 111 -9.51 7.79 -13.37
N LEU A 112 -10.46 6.93 -13.00
CA LEU A 112 -10.39 6.16 -11.76
C LEU A 112 -9.24 5.15 -11.77
N ARG A 113 -9.01 4.45 -12.88
CA ARG A 113 -7.85 3.57 -13.06
C ARG A 113 -6.55 4.34 -12.88
N CYS A 114 -6.39 5.46 -13.59
CA CYS A 114 -5.21 6.30 -13.45
C CYS A 114 -4.99 6.77 -12.01
N TYR A 115 -6.03 7.17 -11.31
CA TYR A 115 -5.96 7.58 -9.91
C TYR A 115 -5.49 6.44 -9.01
N LEU A 116 -6.14 5.28 -9.07
CA LEU A 116 -5.80 4.11 -8.26
C LEU A 116 -4.38 3.60 -8.54
N MET A 117 -3.93 3.68 -9.80
CA MET A 117 -2.57 3.30 -10.20
C MET A 117 -1.51 4.34 -9.82
N GLY A 118 -1.91 5.56 -9.48
CA GLY A 118 -1.02 6.67 -9.18
C GLY A 118 -0.19 7.12 -10.38
N SER A 119 -0.73 7.01 -11.60
CA SER A 119 -0.01 7.45 -12.80
C SER A 119 0.01 8.98 -12.92
N SER A 120 1.07 9.54 -13.49
CA SER A 120 1.28 10.98 -13.60
C SER A 120 0.18 11.74 -14.35
N LYS A 121 -0.55 11.07 -15.24
CA LYS A 121 -1.71 11.65 -15.94
C LYS A 121 -2.90 11.91 -15.02
N SER A 122 -2.97 11.25 -13.85
CA SER A 122 -4.08 11.35 -12.90
C SER A 122 -3.98 12.51 -11.92
N VAL A 123 -2.80 13.10 -11.72
CA VAL A 123 -2.61 14.13 -10.69
C VAL A 123 -3.46 15.37 -10.94
N LYS A 124 -3.73 15.73 -12.18
CA LYS A 124 -4.63 16.84 -12.52
C LYS A 124 -6.12 16.47 -12.40
N THR A 125 -6.47 15.20 -12.55
CA THR A 125 -7.84 14.69 -12.54
C THR A 125 -8.25 14.16 -11.16
N SER A 126 -7.29 13.81 -10.31
CA SER A 126 -7.53 13.18 -9.00
C SER A 126 -8.31 14.06 -8.02
N LYS A 127 -8.25 15.39 -8.16
CA LYS A 127 -9.05 16.30 -7.33
C LYS A 127 -10.56 16.11 -7.49
N ASN A 128 -11.01 15.52 -8.59
CA ASN A 128 -12.42 15.30 -8.90
C ASN A 128 -12.94 13.90 -8.53
N TYR A 129 -12.04 12.97 -8.15
CA TYR A 129 -12.38 11.56 -7.86
C TYR A 129 -12.28 11.20 -6.38
N LYS A 130 -12.33 12.17 -5.47
CA LYS A 130 -12.56 11.86 -4.06
C LYS A 130 -13.92 11.16 -3.96
N VAL A 131 -13.89 9.85 -3.86
CA VAL A 131 -15.08 9.06 -3.53
C VAL A 131 -15.50 9.51 -2.14
N LYS A 132 -16.57 10.29 -2.07
CA LYS A 132 -17.25 10.55 -0.80
C LYS A 132 -17.82 9.21 -0.35
N HIS A 133 -17.16 8.51 0.55
CA HIS A 133 -17.81 7.48 1.32
C HIS A 133 -18.92 8.18 2.11
N LYS A 134 -20.15 7.97 1.67
CA LYS A 134 -21.32 8.25 2.51
C LYS A 134 -21.33 7.16 3.57
N THR A 135 -21.14 7.57 4.80
CA THR A 135 -21.56 6.87 6.01
C THR A 135 -23.01 6.42 5.88
#